data_75a850d88ac0bb6cee5feeca38c0ac07
#
_entry.id   75a850d88ac0bb6cee5feeca38c0ac07
#
_cell.length_a   1.000
_cell.length_b   1.000
_cell.length_c   1.000
_cell.angle_alpha   90.00
_cell.angle_beta   90.00
_cell.angle_gamma   90.00
#
_symmetry.space_group_name_H-M   'P 1'
#
loop_
_entity.id
_entity.type
_entity.pdbx_description
1 polymer ?
#
loop_
_entity_poly.entity_id
_entity_poly.type
_entity_poly.pdbx_seq_one_letter_code
_entity_poly.pdbx_strand_id
1 'polypeptide(L)'
;MKETRSSRPGRSRLQGPEHPQVAYGWWVSFLHWVSDNAVWMAKLIAVGEVVIGIALILGLFTGIFAFLGVVLNFSFVFSGSAGVNPLFIILGLLLVVAWRNAGWYGLDRFVLPKLGTPWHRGELFDRSPSGREPQVT
;
A
#
# COMPACT_ATOMS: atom_id res chain seq x y z
N MET A 1 70.63 -18.66 11.93
CA MET A 1 69.93 -17.46 11.48
C MET A 1 68.53 -17.95 11.11
N LYS A 2 67.57 -17.79 12.06
CA LYS A 2 66.17 -18.29 11.91
C LYS A 2 65.31 -17.11 11.49
N GLU A 3 64.81 -17.18 10.28
CA GLU A 3 63.89 -16.22 9.73
C GLU A 3 62.51 -16.42 10.36
N THR A 4 62.10 -15.47 11.19
CA THR A 4 60.78 -15.41 11.80
C THR A 4 59.78 -15.01 10.73
N ARG A 5 59.01 -15.99 10.30
CA ARG A 5 57.86 -15.83 9.39
C ARG A 5 56.81 -14.98 10.10
N SER A 6 56.79 -13.71 9.77
CA SER A 6 55.73 -12.79 10.21
C SER A 6 54.36 -13.29 9.75
N SER A 7 53.57 -13.80 10.70
CA SER A 7 52.16 -14.09 10.54
C SER A 7 51.44 -12.76 10.29
N ARG A 8 51.03 -12.51 9.05
CA ARG A 8 50.08 -11.41 8.76
C ARG A 8 48.83 -11.68 9.55
N PRO A 9 48.39 -10.74 10.40
CA PRO A 9 47.08 -10.84 11.04
C PRO A 9 46.05 -10.90 9.93
N GLY A 10 45.20 -11.92 10.02
CA GLY A 10 44.11 -12.11 9.09
C GLY A 10 43.33 -10.82 8.88
N ARG A 11 43.02 -10.54 7.64
CA ARG A 11 41.97 -9.56 7.32
C ARG A 11 40.76 -9.95 8.12
N SER A 12 40.56 -9.30 9.25
CA SER A 12 39.24 -9.18 9.82
C SER A 12 38.39 -8.59 8.70
N ARG A 13 37.58 -9.41 8.06
CA ARG A 13 36.49 -8.92 7.23
C ARG A 13 35.84 -7.81 8.04
N LEU A 14 35.89 -6.63 7.51
CA LEU A 14 35.01 -5.56 7.95
C LEU A 14 33.60 -6.04 7.65
N GLN A 15 33.08 -6.89 8.51
CA GLN A 15 31.63 -7.02 8.69
C GLN A 15 31.22 -5.67 9.20
N GLY A 16 30.74 -4.85 8.28
CA GLY A 16 30.02 -3.66 8.66
C GLY A 16 28.93 -4.07 9.66
N PRO A 17 28.50 -3.19 10.54
CA PRO A 17 27.47 -3.51 11.50
C PRO A 17 26.28 -4.07 10.72
N GLU A 18 26.02 -5.37 10.87
CA GLU A 18 24.75 -5.97 10.47
C GLU A 18 23.71 -5.32 11.36
N HIS A 19 23.21 -4.17 10.94
CA HIS A 19 21.99 -3.65 11.48
C HIS A 19 20.87 -4.38 10.75
N PRO A 20 20.23 -5.38 11.36
CA PRO A 20 19.02 -5.94 10.79
C PRO A 20 17.97 -4.84 10.81
N GLN A 21 17.83 -4.14 9.70
CA GLN A 21 16.81 -3.09 9.55
C GLN A 21 15.39 -3.67 9.61
N VAL A 22 15.29 -4.99 9.64
CA VAL A 22 14.03 -5.72 9.67
C VAL A 22 14.05 -6.69 10.84
N ALA A 23 13.30 -6.38 11.90
CA ALA A 23 13.27 -7.14 13.15
C ALA A 23 12.31 -8.35 13.13
N TYR A 24 11.44 -8.47 12.12
CA TYR A 24 10.37 -9.47 12.11
C TYR A 24 10.70 -10.64 11.20
N GLY A 25 10.88 -11.83 11.78
CA GLY A 25 11.28 -13.04 11.05
C GLY A 25 10.32 -13.42 9.90
N TRP A 26 9.00 -13.28 10.09
CA TRP A 26 8.01 -13.53 9.05
C TRP A 26 8.16 -12.55 7.86
N TRP A 27 8.52 -11.29 8.15
CA TRP A 27 8.74 -10.27 7.13
C TRP A 27 10.01 -10.55 6.32
N VAL A 28 11.07 -10.99 7.00
CA VAL A 28 12.32 -11.43 6.34
C VAL A 28 12.04 -12.58 5.38
N SER A 29 11.28 -13.59 5.80
CA SER A 29 10.91 -14.72 4.94
C SER A 29 10.08 -14.27 3.73
N PHE A 30 9.17 -13.33 3.93
CA PHE A 30 8.40 -12.72 2.85
C PHE A 30 9.32 -11.97 1.88
N LEU A 31 10.28 -11.17 2.37
CA LEU A 31 11.23 -10.46 1.53
C LEU A 31 12.14 -11.41 0.73
N HIS A 32 12.55 -12.54 1.30
CA HIS A 32 13.29 -13.57 0.56
C HIS A 32 12.45 -14.10 -0.60
N TRP A 33 11.20 -14.45 -0.34
CA TRP A 33 10.29 -14.91 -1.39
C TRP A 33 10.08 -13.85 -2.48
N VAL A 34 9.93 -12.57 -2.09
CA VAL A 34 9.85 -11.44 -3.03
C VAL A 34 11.14 -11.30 -3.84
N SER A 35 12.31 -11.48 -3.20
CA SER A 35 13.62 -11.41 -3.87
C SER A 35 13.78 -12.51 -4.92
N ASP A 36 13.33 -13.72 -4.61
CA ASP A 36 13.37 -14.84 -5.56
C ASP A 36 12.48 -14.60 -6.79
N ASN A 37 11.43 -13.78 -6.62
CA ASN A 37 10.49 -13.40 -7.67
C ASN A 37 10.63 -11.91 -8.07
N ALA A 38 11.80 -11.31 -7.88
CA ALA A 38 12.01 -9.86 -7.95
C ALA A 38 11.48 -9.21 -9.24
N VAL A 39 11.69 -9.84 -10.39
CA VAL A 39 11.26 -9.28 -11.69
C VAL A 39 9.74 -9.18 -11.79
N TRP A 40 9.03 -10.21 -11.31
CA TRP A 40 7.57 -10.24 -11.29
C TRP A 40 7.01 -9.24 -10.28
N MET A 41 7.57 -9.23 -9.09
CA MET A 41 7.16 -8.33 -8.00
C MET A 41 7.39 -6.87 -8.36
N ALA A 42 8.53 -6.54 -8.98
CA ALA A 42 8.80 -5.18 -9.45
C ALA A 42 7.77 -4.69 -10.47
N LYS A 43 7.38 -5.55 -11.42
CA LYS A 43 6.33 -5.23 -12.40
C LYS A 43 4.97 -5.03 -11.72
N LEU A 44 4.61 -5.91 -10.80
CA LEU A 44 3.34 -5.85 -10.08
C LEU A 44 3.24 -4.59 -9.23
N ILE A 45 4.31 -4.24 -8.53
CA ILE A 45 4.39 -3.00 -7.73
C ILE A 45 4.27 -1.79 -8.65
N ALA A 46 5.05 -1.71 -9.73
CA ALA A 46 5.00 -0.59 -10.65
C ALA A 46 3.62 -0.39 -11.30
N VAL A 47 2.98 -1.47 -11.72
CA VAL A 47 1.60 -1.42 -12.24
C VAL A 47 0.63 -0.99 -11.14
N GLY A 48 0.78 -1.54 -9.93
CA GLY A 48 -0.03 -1.18 -8.77
C GLY A 48 0.05 0.31 -8.43
N GLU A 49 1.25 0.88 -8.41
CA GLU A 49 1.47 2.31 -8.17
C GLU A 49 0.78 3.18 -9.22
N VAL A 50 0.91 2.80 -10.50
CA VAL A 50 0.26 3.53 -11.59
C VAL A 50 -1.27 3.45 -11.47
N VAL A 51 -1.83 2.27 -11.20
CA VAL A 51 -3.27 2.07 -11.01
C VAL A 51 -3.78 2.87 -9.83
N ILE A 52 -3.10 2.80 -8.67
CA ILE A 52 -3.44 3.58 -7.48
C ILE A 52 -3.39 5.08 -7.81
N GLY A 53 -2.33 5.55 -8.47
CA GLY A 53 -2.19 6.95 -8.84
C GLY A 53 -3.32 7.44 -9.75
N ILE A 54 -3.64 6.71 -10.81
CA ILE A 54 -4.74 7.03 -11.72
C ILE A 54 -6.07 7.03 -10.99
N ALA A 55 -6.35 6.01 -10.17
CA ALA A 55 -7.59 5.91 -9.42
C ALA A 55 -7.78 7.09 -8.46
N LEU A 56 -6.71 7.53 -7.77
CA LEU A 56 -6.74 8.68 -6.89
C LEU A 56 -6.94 10.00 -7.63
N ILE A 57 -6.29 10.16 -8.82
CA ILE A 57 -6.47 11.36 -9.67
C ILE A 57 -7.92 11.45 -10.16
N LEU A 58 -8.50 10.33 -10.57
CA LEU A 58 -9.90 10.27 -11.01
C LEU A 58 -10.90 10.36 -9.85
N GLY A 59 -10.44 10.20 -8.60
CA GLY A 59 -11.32 10.11 -7.44
C GLY A 59 -12.23 8.89 -7.51
N LEU A 60 -11.70 7.74 -7.94
CA LEU A 60 -12.43 6.47 -8.06
C LEU A 60 -12.07 5.57 -6.88
N PHE A 61 -13.06 5.18 -6.08
CA PHE A 61 -12.87 4.43 -4.83
C PHE A 61 -11.74 5.02 -3.97
N THR A 62 -11.76 6.34 -3.83
CA THR A 62 -10.68 7.14 -3.22
C THR A 62 -10.19 6.55 -1.90
N GLY A 63 -11.11 6.14 -1.01
CA GLY A 63 -10.74 5.56 0.29
C GLY A 63 -9.97 4.24 0.16
N ILE A 64 -10.38 3.37 -0.77
CA ILE A 64 -9.76 2.05 -0.98
C ILE A 64 -8.37 2.24 -1.58
N PHE A 65 -8.24 3.02 -2.65
CA PHE A 65 -6.95 3.23 -3.30
C PHE A 65 -5.97 4.04 -2.44
N ALA A 66 -6.47 5.00 -1.64
CA ALA A 66 -5.64 5.68 -0.65
C ALA A 66 -5.10 4.71 0.40
N PHE A 67 -5.95 3.80 0.91
CA PHE A 67 -5.52 2.76 1.85
C PHE A 67 -4.48 1.81 1.24
N LEU A 68 -4.69 1.34 0.01
CA LEU A 68 -3.73 0.50 -0.70
C LEU A 68 -2.39 1.22 -0.92
N GLY A 69 -2.42 2.51 -1.24
CA GLY A 69 -1.21 3.34 -1.34
C GLY A 69 -0.46 3.44 -0.01
N VAL A 70 -1.18 3.59 1.10
CA VAL A 70 -0.58 3.59 2.44
C VAL A 70 0.09 2.24 2.73
N VAL A 71 -0.59 1.11 2.49
CA VAL A 71 -0.03 -0.23 2.69
C VAL A 71 1.23 -0.43 1.85
N LEU A 72 1.22 -0.01 0.60
CA LEU A 72 2.38 -0.11 -0.29
C LEU A 72 3.56 0.69 0.24
N ASN A 73 3.34 1.95 0.65
CA ASN A 73 4.39 2.78 1.22
C ASN A 73 4.92 2.24 2.55
N PHE A 74 4.07 1.67 3.41
CA PHE A 74 4.52 0.96 4.61
C PHE A 74 5.43 -0.22 4.27
N SER A 75 5.10 -1.00 3.24
CA SER A 75 5.92 -2.12 2.80
C SER A 75 7.33 -1.68 2.40
N PHE A 76 7.46 -0.53 1.73
CA PHE A 76 8.77 0.05 1.40
C PHE A 76 9.54 0.48 2.65
N VAL A 77 8.89 1.14 3.60
CA VAL A 77 9.53 1.55 4.87
C VAL A 77 10.02 0.34 5.65
N PHE A 78 9.19 -0.72 5.77
CA PHE A 78 9.58 -1.97 6.44
C PHE A 78 10.69 -2.73 5.70
N SER A 79 10.85 -2.51 4.41
CA SER A 79 11.96 -3.07 3.63
C SER A 79 13.25 -2.25 3.75
N GLY A 80 13.26 -1.21 4.59
CA GLY A 80 14.42 -0.35 4.82
C GLY A 80 14.56 0.81 3.82
N SER A 81 13.58 1.00 2.91
CA SER A 81 13.55 2.12 1.96
C SER A 81 12.69 3.26 2.53
N ALA A 82 13.26 4.03 3.45
CA ALA A 82 12.52 5.13 4.08
C ALA A 82 12.21 6.25 3.07
N GLY A 83 13.22 6.85 2.44
CA GLY A 83 13.04 7.89 1.43
C GLY A 83 11.90 8.88 1.70
N VAL A 84 11.06 9.10 0.71
CA VAL A 84 9.84 9.93 0.79
C VAL A 84 8.60 9.16 1.23
N ASN A 85 8.71 7.84 1.40
CA ASN A 85 7.57 6.96 1.71
C ASN A 85 6.83 7.35 3.00
N PRO A 86 7.49 7.77 4.11
CA PRO A 86 6.79 8.22 5.31
C PRO A 86 5.89 9.43 5.06
N LEU A 87 6.28 10.34 4.17
CA LEU A 87 5.46 11.47 3.78
C LEU A 87 4.20 11.02 3.05
N PHE A 88 4.34 10.08 2.10
CA PHE A 88 3.19 9.51 1.37
C PHE A 88 2.26 8.71 2.28
N ILE A 89 2.77 8.08 3.33
CA ILE A 89 1.94 7.42 4.35
C ILE A 89 1.06 8.46 5.05
N ILE A 90 1.63 9.57 5.50
CA ILE A 90 0.88 10.64 6.18
C ILE A 90 -0.19 11.21 5.25
N LEU A 91 0.18 11.57 4.02
CA LEU A 91 -0.74 12.09 3.02
C LEU A 91 -1.85 11.09 2.68
N GLY A 92 -1.50 9.82 2.52
CA GLY A 92 -2.45 8.74 2.26
C GLY A 92 -3.42 8.53 3.41
N LEU A 93 -2.96 8.57 4.67
CA LEU A 93 -3.82 8.49 5.85
C LEU A 93 -4.78 9.68 5.93
N LEU A 94 -4.32 10.90 5.67
CA LEU A 94 -5.18 12.06 5.59
C LEU A 94 -6.25 11.91 4.52
N LEU A 95 -5.88 11.35 3.36
CA LEU A 95 -6.81 11.09 2.28
C LEU A 95 -7.81 9.97 2.63
N VAL A 96 -7.37 8.93 3.35
CA VAL A 96 -8.26 7.88 3.88
C VAL A 96 -9.28 8.48 4.85
N VAL A 97 -8.88 9.40 5.72
CA VAL A 97 -9.81 10.07 6.65
C VAL A 97 -10.76 11.00 5.89
N ALA A 98 -10.25 11.72 4.90
CA ALA A 98 -11.00 12.68 4.10
C ALA A 98 -11.70 12.06 2.87
N TRP A 99 -11.76 10.73 2.76
CA TRP A 99 -12.20 10.02 1.54
C TRP A 99 -13.59 10.48 1.04
N ARG A 100 -14.51 10.79 1.95
CA ARG A 100 -15.86 11.26 1.60
C ARG A 100 -15.83 12.62 0.92
N ASN A 101 -14.99 13.53 1.41
CA ASN A 101 -14.85 14.87 0.83
C ASN A 101 -14.03 14.81 -0.46
N ALA A 102 -12.95 14.03 -0.47
CA ALA A 102 -12.09 13.88 -1.64
C ALA A 102 -12.82 13.18 -2.81
N GLY A 103 -13.58 12.10 -2.51
CA GLY A 103 -14.37 11.38 -3.50
C GLY A 103 -15.54 12.19 -4.07
N TRP A 104 -16.05 13.19 -3.32
CA TRP A 104 -17.11 14.06 -3.79
C TRP A 104 -16.73 14.89 -5.02
N TYR A 105 -15.47 15.28 -5.14
CA TYR A 105 -14.93 15.99 -6.31
C TYR A 105 -14.53 15.05 -7.46
N GLY A 106 -14.55 13.74 -7.24
CA GLY A 106 -14.16 12.72 -8.21
C GLY A 106 -15.32 11.90 -8.77
N LEU A 107 -14.97 10.80 -9.44
CA LEU A 107 -15.92 9.84 -10.00
C LEU A 107 -16.73 9.11 -8.92
N ASP A 108 -16.25 9.07 -7.69
CA ASP A 108 -16.96 8.45 -6.55
C ASP A 108 -18.37 9.04 -6.36
N ARG A 109 -18.56 10.31 -6.68
CA ARG A 109 -19.87 10.97 -6.68
C ARG A 109 -20.91 10.25 -7.56
N PHE A 110 -20.47 9.65 -8.66
CA PHE A 110 -21.36 8.99 -9.61
C PHE A 110 -21.41 7.47 -9.40
N VAL A 111 -20.32 6.89 -8.92
CA VAL A 111 -20.14 5.45 -8.78
C VAL A 111 -20.71 4.93 -7.47
N LEU A 112 -20.45 5.61 -6.36
CA LEU A 112 -20.90 5.18 -5.03
C LEU A 112 -22.44 5.12 -4.88
N PRO A 113 -23.24 6.06 -5.41
CA PRO A 113 -24.70 5.93 -5.32
C PRO A 113 -25.24 4.70 -6.05
N LYS A 114 -24.60 4.31 -7.17
CA LYS A 114 -25.03 3.15 -7.97
C LYS A 114 -24.60 1.81 -7.35
N LEU A 115 -23.35 1.72 -6.85
CA LEU A 115 -22.80 0.52 -6.24
C LEU A 115 -23.18 0.36 -4.77
N GLY A 116 -23.45 1.45 -4.08
CA GLY A 116 -23.70 1.48 -2.64
C GLY A 116 -22.43 1.68 -1.81
N THR A 117 -22.65 2.00 -0.55
CA THR A 117 -21.59 2.05 0.47
C THR A 117 -21.82 0.94 1.49
N PRO A 118 -20.85 0.60 2.35
CA PRO A 118 -21.05 -0.42 3.39
C PRO A 118 -22.29 -0.20 4.29
N TRP A 119 -22.78 1.03 4.34
CA TRP A 119 -23.92 1.43 5.17
C TRP A 119 -25.22 1.60 4.39
N HIS A 120 -25.19 1.70 3.06
CA HIS A 120 -26.37 1.85 2.19
C HIS A 120 -26.22 1.03 0.92
N ARG A 121 -27.27 0.25 0.60
CA ARG A 121 -27.32 -0.48 -0.68
C ARG A 121 -27.41 0.53 -1.83
N GLY A 122 -26.62 0.32 -2.88
CA GLY A 122 -26.71 1.13 -4.08
C GLY A 122 -27.99 0.84 -4.87
N GLU A 123 -28.38 1.76 -5.72
CA GLU A 123 -29.57 1.66 -6.57
C GLU A 123 -29.62 0.38 -7.41
N LEU A 124 -28.46 -0.14 -7.81
CA LEU A 124 -28.37 -1.39 -8.58
C LEU A 124 -28.78 -2.64 -7.79
N PHE A 125 -28.73 -2.58 -6.46
CA PHE A 125 -29.05 -3.71 -5.58
C PHE A 125 -30.37 -3.49 -4.81
N ASP A 126 -30.98 -2.31 -4.95
CA ASP A 126 -32.28 -2.00 -4.34
C ASP A 126 -33.39 -2.50 -5.26
N ARG A 127 -33.74 -3.78 -5.11
CA ARG A 127 -34.90 -4.38 -5.73
C ARG A 127 -36.15 -4.15 -4.90
N SER A 128 -36.36 -2.95 -4.39
CA SER A 128 -37.67 -2.60 -3.83
C SER A 128 -38.67 -2.54 -4.98
N PRO A 129 -39.73 -3.35 -4.98
CA PRO A 129 -40.81 -3.16 -5.94
C PRO A 129 -41.43 -1.78 -5.67
N SER A 130 -41.14 -0.85 -6.57
CA SER A 130 -41.82 0.45 -6.60
C SER A 130 -43.28 0.18 -6.85
N GLY A 131 -44.11 0.24 -5.80
CA GLY A 131 -45.54 0.12 -5.99
C GLY A 131 -46.33 -0.33 -4.76
N ARG A 132 -46.12 0.27 -3.61
CA ARG A 132 -47.15 0.39 -2.58
C ARG A 132 -46.92 1.67 -1.79
N GLU A 133 -47.39 2.79 -2.34
CA GLU A 133 -47.75 3.89 -1.48
C GLU A 133 -48.89 3.42 -0.55
N PRO A 134 -48.80 3.57 0.77
CA PRO A 134 -49.95 3.42 1.62
C PRO A 134 -50.89 4.59 1.33
N GLN A 135 -52.02 4.29 0.70
CA GLN A 135 -53.14 5.19 0.61
C GLN A 135 -53.60 5.49 2.05
N VAL A 136 -53.22 6.63 2.55
CA VAL A 136 -53.74 7.16 3.80
C VAL A 136 -55.15 7.71 3.49
N THR A 137 -56.16 6.99 3.88
CA THR A 137 -57.54 7.47 4.00
C THR A 137 -57.74 8.11 5.35
#